data_ada27fdf7c56b0f3b4175a2ad21bc916
#
_entry.id   ada27fdf7c56b0f3b4175a2ad21bc916
#
_cell.length_a   1.000
_cell.length_b   1.000
_cell.length_c   1.000
_cell.angle_alpha   90.00
_cell.angle_beta   90.00
_cell.angle_gamma   90.00
#
_symmetry.space_group_name_H-M   'P 1'
#
loop_
_entity.id
_entity.type
_entity.pdbx_description
1 polymer ?
#
loop_
_entity_poly.entity_id
_entity_poly.type
_entity_poly.pdbx_seq_one_letter_code
_entity_poly.pdbx_strand_id
1 'polypeptide(L)'
;QEKPTNPKSNYAVTGLYFYDNDVIEIAKGIKPSPRGELEITDVNLCYLNKDLLTVNILGRGFSWLDTGTHDSLLEASHFVQTIEKRQGLKIACLEEIAYKAGWISLSEMSMQAHKLKNTHYGNYLHQVIEEDN
;
A
#
# COMPACT_ATOMS: atom_id res chain seq x y z
N GLN A 1 -14.76 -10.57 -10.92
CA GLN A 1 -14.46 -10.83 -12.34
C GLN A 1 -13.12 -10.19 -12.66
N GLU A 2 -12.26 -10.92 -13.33
CA GLU A 2 -10.96 -10.40 -13.81
C GLU A 2 -11.18 -9.58 -15.08
N LYS A 3 -10.73 -8.34 -15.08
CA LYS A 3 -10.73 -7.39 -16.22
C LYS A 3 -11.93 -7.54 -17.19
N PRO A 4 -13.18 -7.42 -16.71
CA PRO A 4 -14.35 -7.64 -17.56
C PRO A 4 -14.49 -6.52 -18.57
N THR A 5 -14.87 -6.85 -19.81
CA THR A 5 -15.16 -5.86 -20.86
C THR A 5 -16.35 -4.96 -20.48
N ASN A 6 -17.36 -5.54 -19.79
CA ASN A 6 -18.51 -4.82 -19.28
C ASN A 6 -18.59 -5.01 -17.75
N PRO A 7 -18.00 -4.14 -16.94
CA PRO A 7 -18.02 -4.25 -15.49
C PRO A 7 -19.44 -4.04 -14.95
N LYS A 8 -19.81 -4.83 -13.94
CA LYS A 8 -21.13 -4.71 -13.28
C LYS A 8 -21.23 -3.52 -12.33
N SER A 9 -20.11 -2.91 -11.96
CA SER A 9 -20.02 -1.77 -11.07
C SER A 9 -18.78 -0.94 -11.36
N ASN A 10 -18.70 0.25 -10.77
CA ASN A 10 -17.51 1.11 -10.82
C ASN A 10 -16.47 0.78 -9.73
N TYR A 11 -16.71 -0.26 -8.93
CA TYR A 11 -15.75 -0.71 -7.94
C TYR A 11 -14.66 -1.55 -8.60
N ALA A 12 -13.42 -1.20 -8.32
CA ALA A 12 -12.25 -1.98 -8.72
C ALA A 12 -11.59 -2.59 -7.47
N VAL A 13 -11.17 -3.84 -7.58
CA VAL A 13 -10.39 -4.49 -6.52
C VAL A 13 -8.94 -3.99 -6.66
N THR A 14 -8.45 -3.35 -5.62
CA THR A 14 -7.06 -2.91 -5.54
C THR A 14 -6.15 -4.08 -5.17
N GLY A 15 -4.85 -3.95 -5.40
CA GLY A 15 -3.86 -5.00 -5.12
C GLY A 15 -3.48 -5.13 -3.64
N LEU A 16 -4.40 -4.88 -2.71
CA LEU A 16 -4.15 -4.98 -1.27
C LEU A 16 -4.96 -6.14 -0.69
N TYR A 17 -4.27 -7.22 -0.33
CA TYR A 17 -4.86 -8.46 0.12
C TYR A 17 -4.26 -8.94 1.44
N PHE A 18 -5.11 -9.46 2.32
CA PHE A 18 -4.72 -10.11 3.57
C PHE A 18 -5.35 -11.50 3.60
N TYR A 19 -4.54 -12.54 3.69
CA TYR A 19 -4.97 -13.93 3.72
C TYR A 19 -4.45 -14.63 4.95
N ASP A 20 -5.17 -15.66 5.37
CA ASP A 20 -4.65 -16.67 6.28
C ASP A 20 -3.73 -17.68 5.57
N ASN A 21 -3.24 -18.67 6.30
CA ASN A 21 -2.31 -19.66 5.74
C ASN A 21 -2.94 -20.61 4.70
N ASP A 22 -4.26 -20.70 4.64
CA ASP A 22 -4.97 -21.53 3.64
C ASP A 22 -4.69 -21.04 2.22
N VAL A 23 -4.34 -19.77 2.05
CA VAL A 23 -3.98 -19.20 0.75
C VAL A 23 -2.88 -19.98 0.04
N ILE A 24 -1.96 -20.59 0.77
CA ILE A 24 -0.84 -21.37 0.19
C ILE A 24 -1.38 -22.56 -0.61
N GLU A 25 -2.29 -23.32 -0.03
CA GLU A 25 -2.86 -24.50 -0.71
C GLU A 25 -3.87 -24.10 -1.79
N ILE A 26 -4.65 -23.03 -1.55
CA ILE A 26 -5.55 -22.47 -2.56
C ILE A 26 -4.74 -22.03 -3.78
N ALA A 27 -3.66 -21.27 -3.59
CA ALA A 27 -2.81 -20.77 -4.68
C ALA A 27 -2.13 -21.88 -5.48
N LYS A 28 -1.74 -22.98 -4.84
CA LYS A 28 -1.22 -24.16 -5.53
C LYS A 28 -2.27 -24.87 -6.41
N GLY A 29 -3.55 -24.72 -6.05
CA GLY A 29 -4.67 -25.40 -6.72
C GLY A 29 -5.26 -24.61 -7.89
N ILE A 30 -4.99 -23.30 -8.05
CA ILE A 30 -5.52 -22.52 -9.15
C ILE A 30 -4.90 -22.88 -10.48
N LYS A 31 -5.63 -22.66 -11.57
CA LYS A 31 -5.19 -22.96 -12.93
C LYS A 31 -5.07 -21.68 -13.74
N PRO A 32 -4.21 -21.66 -14.76
CA PRO A 32 -4.13 -20.51 -15.65
C PRO A 32 -5.49 -20.17 -16.27
N SER A 33 -5.78 -18.89 -16.31
CA SER A 33 -6.97 -18.33 -16.99
C SER A 33 -6.85 -18.50 -18.51
N PRO A 34 -7.91 -18.16 -19.29
CA PRO A 34 -7.82 -18.10 -20.75
C PRO A 34 -6.71 -17.17 -21.27
N ARG A 35 -6.21 -16.24 -20.43
CA ARG A 35 -5.08 -15.37 -20.72
C ARG A 35 -3.71 -16.02 -20.51
N GLY A 36 -3.69 -17.25 -19.95
CA GLY A 36 -2.46 -17.97 -19.60
C GLY A 36 -1.82 -17.53 -18.28
N GLU A 37 -2.51 -16.72 -17.49
CA GLU A 37 -2.02 -16.19 -16.21
C GLU A 37 -2.74 -16.84 -15.03
N LEU A 38 -2.03 -17.00 -13.89
CA LEU A 38 -2.65 -17.33 -12.60
C LEU A 38 -3.25 -16.05 -12.02
N GLU A 39 -4.55 -16.06 -11.79
CA GLU A 39 -5.27 -14.84 -11.40
C GLU A 39 -5.55 -14.81 -9.90
N ILE A 40 -5.25 -13.68 -9.27
CA ILE A 40 -5.61 -13.45 -7.85
C ILE A 40 -7.13 -13.50 -7.63
N THR A 41 -7.90 -13.17 -8.65
CA THR A 41 -9.36 -13.27 -8.66
C THR A 41 -9.83 -14.69 -8.34
N ASP A 42 -9.13 -15.72 -8.83
CA ASP A 42 -9.51 -17.11 -8.57
C ASP A 42 -9.25 -17.51 -7.11
N VAL A 43 -8.18 -16.97 -6.50
CA VAL A 43 -7.94 -17.12 -5.06
C VAL A 43 -9.09 -16.48 -4.27
N ASN A 44 -9.46 -15.24 -4.62
CA ASN A 44 -10.58 -14.53 -3.98
C ASN A 44 -11.92 -15.28 -4.15
N LEU A 45 -12.16 -15.91 -5.32
CA LEU A 45 -13.36 -16.72 -5.55
C LEU A 45 -13.38 -17.96 -4.65
N CYS A 46 -12.24 -18.58 -4.36
CA CYS A 46 -12.18 -19.69 -3.41
C CYS A 46 -12.62 -19.26 -2.00
N TYR A 47 -12.16 -18.09 -1.53
CA TYR A 47 -12.59 -17.52 -0.25
C TYR A 47 -14.06 -17.10 -0.27
N LEU A 48 -14.53 -16.50 -1.35
CA LEU A 48 -15.93 -16.11 -1.52
C LEU A 48 -16.86 -17.32 -1.44
N ASN A 49 -16.52 -18.43 -2.11
CA ASN A 49 -17.31 -19.66 -2.12
C ASN A 49 -17.34 -20.36 -0.74
N LYS A 50 -16.39 -20.04 0.13
CA LYS A 50 -16.35 -20.52 1.52
C LYS A 50 -17.01 -19.55 2.51
N ASP A 51 -17.61 -18.45 2.04
CA ASP A 51 -18.12 -17.33 2.86
C ASP A 51 -17.09 -16.71 3.81
N LEU A 52 -15.82 -16.74 3.41
CA LEU A 52 -14.67 -16.22 4.18
C LEU A 52 -14.08 -14.93 3.61
N LEU A 53 -14.63 -14.41 2.50
CA LEU A 53 -14.14 -13.16 1.90
C LEU A 53 -14.79 -11.95 2.55
N THR A 54 -13.96 -11.07 3.09
CA THR A 54 -14.37 -9.74 3.57
C THR A 54 -13.85 -8.66 2.62
N VAL A 55 -14.69 -7.68 2.30
CA VAL A 55 -14.35 -6.56 1.44
C VAL A 55 -14.47 -5.26 2.21
N ASN A 56 -13.42 -4.46 2.22
CA ASN A 56 -13.41 -3.12 2.77
C ASN A 56 -13.41 -2.11 1.62
N ILE A 57 -14.41 -1.24 1.58
CA ILE A 57 -14.49 -0.16 0.59
C ILE A 57 -13.64 1.00 1.06
N LEU A 58 -12.65 1.37 0.26
CA LEU A 58 -11.84 2.55 0.50
C LEU A 58 -12.69 3.80 0.28
N GLY A 59 -12.77 4.65 1.30
CA GLY A 59 -13.56 5.87 1.27
C GLY A 59 -12.87 7.02 0.53
N ARG A 60 -13.44 8.21 0.65
CA ARG A 60 -12.82 9.45 0.14
C ARG A 60 -11.49 9.70 0.84
N GLY A 61 -10.50 10.19 0.10
CA GLY A 61 -9.16 10.46 0.62
C GLY A 61 -8.15 9.34 0.34
N PHE A 62 -8.60 8.17 -0.12
CA PHE A 62 -7.71 7.16 -0.65
C PHE A 62 -7.46 7.41 -2.14
N SER A 63 -6.19 7.36 -2.53
CA SER A 63 -5.78 7.39 -3.93
C SER A 63 -5.07 6.08 -4.24
N TRP A 64 -5.53 5.39 -5.27
CA TRP A 64 -4.88 4.21 -5.79
C TRP A 64 -4.22 4.57 -7.12
N LEU A 65 -2.92 4.40 -7.21
CA LEU A 65 -2.13 4.76 -8.39
C LEU A 65 -1.45 3.50 -8.90
N ASP A 66 -1.63 3.24 -10.18
CA ASP A 66 -0.87 2.19 -10.86
C ASP A 66 0.54 2.70 -11.20
N THR A 67 1.51 1.79 -11.24
CA THR A 67 2.90 2.09 -11.57
C THR A 67 3.46 1.14 -12.63
N GLY A 68 2.57 0.46 -13.36
CA GLY A 68 2.93 -0.57 -14.34
C GLY A 68 3.49 -0.03 -15.66
N THR A 69 3.39 1.27 -15.92
CA THR A 69 3.97 1.94 -17.09
C THR A 69 4.83 3.12 -16.66
N HIS A 70 5.70 3.60 -17.57
CA HIS A 70 6.51 4.79 -17.29
C HIS A 70 5.64 6.02 -17.01
N ASP A 71 4.55 6.19 -17.76
CA ASP A 71 3.63 7.33 -17.58
C ASP A 71 2.93 7.25 -16.23
N SER A 72 2.36 6.11 -15.87
CA SER A 72 1.67 5.95 -14.57
C SER A 72 2.62 6.06 -13.37
N LEU A 73 3.87 5.61 -13.50
CA LEU A 73 4.91 5.81 -12.48
C LEU A 73 5.25 7.30 -12.31
N LEU A 74 5.34 8.04 -13.41
CA LEU A 74 5.57 9.48 -13.38
C LEU A 74 4.41 10.23 -12.72
N GLU A 75 3.17 9.88 -13.07
CA GLU A 75 1.98 10.45 -12.44
C GLU A 75 1.93 10.19 -10.94
N ALA A 76 2.22 8.96 -10.50
CA ALA A 76 2.30 8.61 -9.09
C ALA A 76 3.40 9.41 -8.36
N SER A 77 4.56 9.58 -8.99
CA SER A 77 5.67 10.38 -8.45
C SER A 77 5.29 11.85 -8.30
N HIS A 78 4.61 12.43 -9.27
CA HIS A 78 4.10 13.80 -9.20
C HIS A 78 3.03 13.98 -8.13
N PHE A 79 2.14 13.00 -7.97
CA PHE A 79 1.14 13.01 -6.92
C PHE A 79 1.80 13.04 -5.54
N VAL A 80 2.73 12.12 -5.27
CA VAL A 80 3.48 12.06 -4.00
C VAL A 80 4.23 13.37 -3.76
N GLN A 81 4.98 13.85 -4.75
CA GLN A 81 5.71 15.12 -4.66
C GLN A 81 4.79 16.29 -4.29
N THR A 82 3.62 16.37 -4.92
CA THR A 82 2.68 17.47 -4.68
C THR A 82 2.15 17.43 -3.25
N ILE A 83 1.74 16.26 -2.77
CA ILE A 83 1.24 16.10 -1.40
C ILE A 83 2.34 16.46 -0.39
N GLU A 84 3.53 15.89 -0.53
CA GLU A 84 4.64 16.17 0.39
C GLU A 84 5.02 17.66 0.43
N LYS A 85 5.10 18.30 -0.74
CA LYS A 85 5.41 19.73 -0.81
C LYS A 85 4.32 20.63 -0.20
N ARG A 86 3.06 20.24 -0.29
CA ARG A 86 1.94 21.05 0.20
C ARG A 86 1.66 20.85 1.67
N GLN A 87 1.81 19.64 2.16
CA GLN A 87 1.53 19.28 3.55
C GLN A 87 2.76 19.37 4.46
N GLY A 88 3.96 19.31 3.89
CA GLY A 88 5.21 19.22 4.67
C GLY A 88 5.44 17.84 5.30
N LEU A 89 4.58 16.86 5.03
CA LEU A 89 4.64 15.52 5.58
C LEU A 89 5.19 14.54 4.56
N LYS A 90 5.89 13.51 5.02
CA LYS A 90 6.35 12.42 4.17
C LYS A 90 5.30 11.33 4.04
N ILE A 91 5.02 10.90 2.82
CA ILE A 91 4.17 9.73 2.56
C ILE A 91 4.96 8.47 2.89
N ALA A 92 4.36 7.56 3.65
CA ALA A 92 4.95 6.27 4.05
C ALA A 92 6.32 6.40 4.76
N CYS A 93 6.47 7.41 5.61
CA CYS A 93 7.64 7.53 6.48
C CYS A 93 7.59 6.43 7.54
N LEU A 94 8.34 5.36 7.34
CA LEU A 94 8.24 4.15 8.17
C LEU A 94 8.67 4.41 9.61
N GLU A 95 9.68 5.24 9.82
CA GLU A 95 10.16 5.60 11.16
C GLU A 95 9.11 6.40 11.93
N GLU A 96 8.47 7.38 11.29
CA GLU A 96 7.38 8.14 11.90
C GLU A 96 6.17 7.25 12.23
N ILE A 97 5.79 6.37 11.30
CA ILE A 97 4.69 5.42 11.50
C ILE A 97 5.01 4.49 12.66
N ALA A 98 6.21 3.92 12.69
CA ALA A 98 6.64 3.00 13.75
C ALA A 98 6.71 3.70 15.11
N TYR A 99 7.20 4.92 15.15
CA TYR A 99 7.25 5.73 16.36
C TYR A 99 5.84 6.06 16.89
N LYS A 100 4.96 6.59 16.03
CA LYS A 100 3.57 6.90 16.40
C LYS A 100 2.76 5.66 16.80
N ALA A 101 3.08 4.50 16.25
CA ALA A 101 2.50 3.22 16.65
C ALA A 101 3.10 2.62 17.94
N GLY A 102 4.14 3.25 18.50
CA GLY A 102 4.84 2.76 19.68
C GLY A 102 5.72 1.53 19.46
N TRP A 103 6.06 1.24 18.19
CA TRP A 103 6.92 0.10 17.84
C TRP A 103 8.40 0.41 18.00
N ILE A 104 8.77 1.67 17.92
CA ILE A 104 10.10 2.16 18.23
C ILE A 104 10.03 3.32 19.23
N SER A 105 11.07 3.49 20.01
CA SER A 105 11.22 4.59 20.96
C SER A 105 11.72 5.86 20.27
N LEU A 106 11.57 7.00 20.96
CA LEU A 106 12.15 8.29 20.53
C LEU A 106 13.67 8.19 20.33
N SER A 107 14.35 7.44 21.19
CA SER A 107 15.80 7.23 21.07
C SER A 107 16.17 6.48 19.77
N GLU A 108 15.40 5.44 19.44
CA GLU A 108 15.61 4.67 18.20
C GLU A 108 15.32 5.53 16.96
N MET A 109 14.25 6.32 16.99
CA MET A 109 13.94 7.27 15.92
C MET A 109 15.04 8.32 15.76
N SER A 110 15.56 8.86 16.86
CA SER A 110 16.67 9.84 16.86
C SER A 110 17.95 9.24 16.28
N MET A 111 18.25 7.98 16.56
CA MET A 111 19.38 7.28 15.94
C MET A 111 19.23 7.17 14.41
N GLN A 112 18.04 6.89 13.91
CA GLN A 112 17.80 6.83 12.46
C GLN A 112 17.91 8.23 11.82
N ALA A 113 17.32 9.25 12.45
CA ALA A 113 17.45 10.63 12.00
C ALA A 113 18.93 11.06 11.91
N HIS A 114 19.72 10.71 12.91
CA HIS A 114 21.15 11.02 12.91
C HIS A 114 21.95 10.33 11.80
N LYS A 115 21.65 9.06 11.48
CA LYS A 115 22.27 8.35 10.35
C LYS A 115 21.97 9.03 9.01
N LEU A 116 20.82 9.66 8.88
CA LEU A 116 20.31 10.28 7.66
C LEU A 116 20.44 11.82 7.67
N LYS A 117 21.16 12.40 8.63
CA LYS A 117 21.24 13.85 8.90
C LYS A 117 21.59 14.74 7.71
N ASN A 118 22.25 14.20 6.70
CA ASN A 118 22.64 14.93 5.50
C ASN A 118 21.63 14.80 4.35
N THR A 119 20.42 14.30 4.62
CA THR A 119 19.36 14.11 3.63
C THR A 119 18.10 14.89 4.01
N HIS A 120 17.26 15.21 3.03
CA HIS A 120 15.94 15.79 3.29
C HIS A 120 15.05 14.89 4.15
N TYR A 121 15.21 13.57 4.05
CA TYR A 121 14.48 12.62 4.85
C TYR A 121 14.90 12.67 6.33
N GLY A 122 16.19 12.69 6.60
CA GLY A 122 16.70 12.83 7.97
C GLY A 122 16.30 14.15 8.62
N ASN A 123 16.31 15.26 7.85
CA ASN A 123 15.82 16.55 8.35
C ASN A 123 14.34 16.49 8.73
N TYR A 124 13.53 15.80 7.94
CA TYR A 124 12.13 15.56 8.27
C TYR A 124 11.95 14.75 9.56
N LEU A 125 12.73 13.68 9.77
CA LEU A 125 12.69 12.92 11.02
C LEU A 125 13.06 13.78 12.24
N HIS A 126 14.04 14.69 12.11
CA HIS A 126 14.36 15.65 13.17
C HIS A 126 13.20 16.58 13.46
N GLN A 127 12.53 17.10 12.41
CA GLN A 127 11.34 17.95 12.59
C GLN A 127 10.22 17.21 13.35
N VAL A 128 9.92 15.96 13.00
CA VAL A 128 8.90 15.15 13.71
C VAL A 128 9.26 14.96 15.18
N ILE A 129 10.55 14.74 15.49
CA ILE A 129 11.04 14.61 16.87
C ILE A 129 10.86 15.92 17.65
N GLU A 130 11.11 17.06 17.03
CA GLU A 130 10.99 18.38 17.66
C GLU A 130 9.52 18.77 17.91
N GLU A 131 8.61 18.39 17.01
CA GLU A 131 7.16 18.67 17.16
C GLU A 131 6.49 17.84 18.25
N ASP A 132 7.07 16.71 18.63
CA ASP A 132 6.52 15.78 19.65
C ASP A 132 7.05 16.06 21.07
N ASN A 133 8.03 16.98 21.23
CA ASN A 133 8.59 17.43 22.51
C ASN A 133 7.96 18.74 22.98
#